data_55d799aa16760e49f18c6b4ef67e0b60
#
_entry.id   55d799aa16760e49f18c6b4ef67e0b60
#
_cell.length_a   1.000
_cell.length_b   1.000
_cell.length_c   1.000
_cell.angle_alpha   90.00
_cell.angle_beta   90.00
_cell.angle_gamma   90.00
#
_symmetry.space_group_name_H-M   'P 1'
#
loop_
_entity.id
_entity.type
_entity.pdbx_description
1 polymer ?
#
loop_
_entity_poly.entity_id
_entity_poly.type
_entity_poly.pdbx_seq_one_letter_code
_entity_poly.pdbx_strand_id
1 'polypeptide(L)'
;MKVLIVEDETAAARNLKTLLSQVEPEADVAGITESIEDTVEWLGKHPMPDLVFMDIHIADGESFRIFDLVDIEAPIIFTTAYDQYALEAFKVNSIDYLLKPLKEADLKRAVDKWRRINNVERTEYNSNVNRLVAERNSKSDIFLVHVKDKIIPLKTRDIVFFYTCNERVTAYANDGHTY
;
A
#
# COMPACT_ATOMS: atom_id res chain seq x y z
N MET A 1 5.88 -20.63 -0.51
CA MET A 1 5.67 -19.16 -0.59
C MET A 1 6.67 -18.47 0.33
N LYS A 2 7.56 -17.62 -0.21
CA LYS A 2 8.50 -16.81 0.60
C LYS A 2 7.87 -15.47 0.95
N VAL A 3 7.90 -15.11 2.22
CA VAL A 3 7.23 -13.92 2.74
C VAL A 3 8.24 -13.01 3.43
N LEU A 4 8.17 -11.71 3.12
CA LEU A 4 8.83 -10.66 3.91
C LEU A 4 7.77 -9.99 4.81
N ILE A 5 8.11 -9.76 6.06
CA ILE A 5 7.30 -9.00 7.01
C ILE A 5 8.05 -7.70 7.34
N VAL A 6 7.42 -6.57 7.11
CA VAL A 6 7.92 -5.22 7.45
C VAL A 6 7.07 -4.72 8.62
N GLU A 7 7.61 -4.77 9.83
CA GLU A 7 6.87 -4.50 11.06
C GLU A 7 7.86 -4.24 12.20
N ASP A 8 7.82 -3.07 12.83
CA ASP A 8 8.70 -2.67 13.92
C ASP A 8 8.25 -3.19 15.29
N GLU A 9 6.96 -3.51 15.42
CA GLU A 9 6.43 -4.05 16.67
C GLU A 9 6.62 -5.57 16.72
N THR A 10 7.62 -6.03 17.47
CA THR A 10 7.98 -7.46 17.61
C THR A 10 6.76 -8.35 17.95
N ALA A 11 5.82 -7.84 18.76
CA ALA A 11 4.63 -8.59 19.15
C ALA A 11 3.67 -8.76 17.95
N ALA A 12 3.49 -7.72 17.13
CA ALA A 12 2.67 -7.76 15.93
C ALA A 12 3.27 -8.69 14.86
N ALA A 13 4.60 -8.61 14.64
CA ALA A 13 5.31 -9.51 13.74
C ALA A 13 5.16 -10.99 14.15
N ARG A 14 5.29 -11.31 15.45
CA ARG A 14 5.08 -12.66 15.96
C ARG A 14 3.65 -13.14 15.80
N ASN A 15 2.67 -12.27 16.07
CA ASN A 15 1.26 -12.59 15.88
C ASN A 15 0.95 -12.90 14.41
N LEU A 16 1.41 -12.04 13.49
CA LEU A 16 1.25 -12.26 12.05
C LEU A 16 1.89 -13.59 11.61
N LYS A 17 3.12 -13.87 12.05
CA LYS A 17 3.81 -15.14 11.75
C LYS A 17 3.01 -16.35 12.26
N THR A 18 2.45 -16.26 13.46
CA THR A 18 1.62 -17.33 14.05
C THR A 18 0.35 -17.55 13.24
N LEU A 19 -0.39 -16.48 12.93
CA LEU A 19 -1.59 -16.56 12.12
C LEU A 19 -1.29 -17.06 10.70
N LEU A 20 -0.19 -16.61 10.11
CA LEU A 20 0.23 -17.04 8.78
C LEU A 20 0.52 -18.56 8.76
N SER A 21 1.18 -19.10 9.78
CA SER A 21 1.44 -20.53 9.87
C SER A 21 0.17 -21.40 9.99
N GLN A 22 -0.94 -20.82 10.48
CA GLN A 22 -2.25 -21.48 10.55
C GLN A 22 -2.98 -21.44 9.22
N VAL A 23 -2.93 -20.29 8.54
CA VAL A 23 -3.64 -20.03 7.27
C VAL A 23 -2.89 -20.64 6.08
N GLU A 24 -1.56 -20.59 6.10
CA GLU A 24 -0.65 -21.02 5.04
C GLU A 24 0.55 -21.76 5.63
N PRO A 25 0.41 -23.04 5.99
CA PRO A 25 1.48 -23.80 6.62
C PRO A 25 2.77 -23.92 5.80
N GLU A 26 2.68 -23.75 4.47
CA GLU A 26 3.84 -23.79 3.56
C GLU A 26 4.50 -22.41 3.37
N ALA A 27 4.02 -21.37 4.09
CA ALA A 27 4.66 -20.08 4.05
C ALA A 27 5.98 -20.09 4.81
N ASP A 28 7.03 -19.63 4.14
CA ASP A 28 8.36 -19.44 4.70
C ASP A 28 8.60 -17.94 4.92
N VAL A 29 8.70 -17.51 6.17
CA VAL A 29 9.04 -16.11 6.50
C VAL A 29 10.54 -15.93 6.30
N ALA A 30 10.91 -15.46 5.12
CA ALA A 30 12.28 -15.27 4.67
C ALA A 30 13.00 -14.13 5.39
N GLY A 31 12.24 -13.15 5.91
CA GLY A 31 12.78 -12.02 6.66
C GLY A 31 11.71 -11.27 7.44
N ILE A 32 12.16 -10.58 8.48
CA ILE A 32 11.39 -9.57 9.23
C ILE A 32 12.28 -8.35 9.31
N THR A 33 11.79 -7.18 8.89
CA THR A 33 12.48 -5.90 8.93
C THR A 33 11.67 -4.90 9.74
N GLU A 34 12.33 -3.96 10.42
CA GLU A 34 11.70 -3.07 11.38
C GLU A 34 11.69 -1.60 10.94
N SER A 35 12.40 -1.30 9.85
CA SER A 35 12.57 0.07 9.35
C SER A 35 12.60 0.13 7.82
N ILE A 36 12.49 1.34 7.27
CA ILE A 36 12.67 1.61 5.84
C ILE A 36 14.09 1.19 5.41
N GLU A 37 15.10 1.60 6.20
CA GLU A 37 16.50 1.32 5.91
C GLU A 37 16.75 -0.20 5.86
N ASP A 38 16.33 -0.93 6.90
CA ASP A 38 16.46 -2.40 6.94
C ASP A 38 15.75 -3.07 5.78
N THR A 39 14.56 -2.59 5.40
CA THR A 39 13.79 -3.18 4.31
C THR A 39 14.48 -2.99 2.96
N VAL A 40 14.98 -1.78 2.70
CA VAL A 40 15.72 -1.47 1.46
C VAL A 40 17.00 -2.31 1.39
N GLU A 41 17.74 -2.42 2.51
CA GLU A 41 18.94 -3.24 2.58
C GLU A 41 18.63 -4.73 2.36
N TRP A 42 17.57 -5.24 2.99
CA TRP A 42 17.15 -6.63 2.85
C TRP A 42 16.78 -6.95 1.39
N LEU A 43 15.97 -6.11 0.75
CA LEU A 43 15.54 -6.28 -0.66
C LEU A 43 16.72 -6.20 -1.62
N GLY A 44 17.75 -5.40 -1.31
CA GLY A 44 18.96 -5.32 -2.11
C GLY A 44 19.90 -6.53 -2.01
N LYS A 45 19.75 -7.33 -0.94
CA LYS A 45 20.66 -8.48 -0.65
C LYS A 45 20.02 -9.85 -0.87
N HIS A 46 18.69 -9.91 -0.97
CA HIS A 46 17.96 -11.18 -1.05
C HIS A 46 17.12 -11.23 -2.32
N PRO A 47 16.77 -12.44 -2.79
CA PRO A 47 15.80 -12.59 -3.86
C PRO A 47 14.44 -11.98 -3.46
N MET A 48 13.74 -11.40 -4.45
CA MET A 48 12.41 -10.85 -4.24
C MET A 48 11.49 -11.90 -3.60
N PRO A 49 10.77 -11.57 -2.52
CA PRO A 49 9.81 -12.48 -1.90
C PRO A 49 8.59 -12.68 -2.80
N ASP A 50 7.81 -13.73 -2.54
CA ASP A 50 6.56 -13.98 -3.25
C ASP A 50 5.43 -13.07 -2.77
N LEU A 51 5.53 -12.56 -1.52
CA LEU A 51 4.55 -11.70 -0.87
C LEU A 51 5.22 -10.86 0.21
N VAL A 52 4.80 -9.60 0.34
CA VAL A 52 5.23 -8.70 1.42
C VAL A 52 4.03 -8.34 2.29
N PHE A 53 4.12 -8.56 3.60
CA PHE A 53 3.25 -7.91 4.58
C PHE A 53 3.96 -6.66 5.08
N MET A 54 3.29 -5.53 5.06
CA MET A 54 3.94 -4.24 5.34
C MET A 54 3.07 -3.39 6.24
N ASP A 55 3.57 -3.06 7.44
CA ASP A 55 2.94 -1.99 8.21
C ASP A 55 3.19 -0.64 7.53
N ILE A 56 2.23 0.25 7.65
CA ILE A 56 2.34 1.60 7.11
C ILE A 56 3.26 2.47 7.96
N HIS A 57 3.17 2.34 9.29
CA HIS A 57 4.03 3.07 10.22
C HIS A 57 5.04 2.12 10.84
N ILE A 58 6.30 2.36 10.56
CA ILE A 58 7.43 1.61 11.09
C ILE A 58 8.44 2.55 11.76
N ALA A 59 9.46 2.02 12.40
CA ALA A 59 10.36 2.74 13.30
C ALA A 59 10.88 4.09 12.79
N ASP A 60 11.15 4.22 11.49
CA ASP A 60 11.77 5.40 10.87
C ASP A 60 10.83 6.17 9.92
N GLY A 61 9.54 5.87 9.92
CA GLY A 61 8.53 6.64 9.19
C GLY A 61 7.45 5.82 8.48
N GLU A 62 6.86 6.42 7.45
CA GLU A 62 5.86 5.74 6.64
C GLU A 62 6.53 4.82 5.61
N SER A 63 6.15 3.54 5.61
CA SER A 63 6.71 2.52 4.72
C SER A 63 6.50 2.80 3.23
N PHE A 64 5.58 3.69 2.87
CA PHE A 64 5.41 4.15 1.49
C PHE A 64 6.69 4.76 0.89
N ARG A 65 7.60 5.29 1.72
CA ARG A 65 8.89 5.82 1.28
C ARG A 65 9.82 4.74 0.69
N ILE A 66 9.59 3.48 1.04
CA ILE A 66 10.37 2.35 0.49
C ILE A 66 10.25 2.32 -1.03
N PHE A 67 9.05 2.61 -1.57
CA PHE A 67 8.80 2.63 -3.02
C PHE A 67 9.52 3.74 -3.78
N ASP A 68 10.02 4.77 -3.08
CA ASP A 68 10.86 5.81 -3.67
C ASP A 68 12.34 5.40 -3.73
N LEU A 69 12.73 4.36 -2.98
CA LEU A 69 14.10 3.93 -2.79
C LEU A 69 14.42 2.62 -3.51
N VAL A 70 13.43 1.72 -3.65
CA VAL A 70 13.61 0.42 -4.28
C VAL A 70 12.32 -0.02 -4.99
N ASP A 71 12.46 -0.66 -6.15
CA ASP A 71 11.35 -1.27 -6.86
C ASP A 71 10.95 -2.59 -6.20
N ILE A 72 9.69 -2.69 -5.78
CA ILE A 72 9.12 -3.91 -5.21
C ILE A 72 8.16 -4.51 -6.22
N GLU A 73 8.57 -5.58 -6.87
CA GLU A 73 7.72 -6.33 -7.82
C GLU A 73 6.76 -7.29 -7.12
N ALA A 74 7.08 -7.65 -5.87
CA ALA A 74 6.25 -8.54 -5.08
C ALA A 74 4.90 -7.91 -4.73
N PRO A 75 3.81 -8.69 -4.75
CA PRO A 75 2.53 -8.27 -4.22
C PRO A 75 2.60 -7.87 -2.75
N ILE A 76 1.81 -6.87 -2.35
CA ILE A 76 1.84 -6.31 -1.00
C ILE A 76 0.48 -6.42 -0.34
N ILE A 77 0.48 -6.83 0.92
CA ILE A 77 -0.67 -6.73 1.83
C ILE A 77 -0.27 -5.78 2.94
N PHE A 78 -0.95 -4.63 3.03
CA PHE A 78 -0.72 -3.70 4.12
C PHE A 78 -1.38 -4.17 5.40
N THR A 79 -0.68 -3.96 6.52
CA THR A 79 -1.20 -4.17 7.88
C THR A 79 -1.04 -2.88 8.65
N THR A 80 -2.08 -2.39 9.35
CA THR A 80 -1.97 -1.13 10.07
C THR A 80 -3.05 -1.00 11.14
N ALA A 81 -2.83 -0.13 12.12
CA ALA A 81 -3.84 0.26 13.11
C ALA A 81 -4.81 1.35 12.58
N TYR A 82 -4.53 1.95 11.42
CA TYR A 82 -5.25 3.13 10.92
C TYR A 82 -6.00 2.81 9.64
N ASP A 83 -7.27 3.20 9.55
CA ASP A 83 -8.14 2.99 8.38
C ASP A 83 -7.99 4.06 7.29
N GLN A 84 -7.47 5.23 7.65
CA GLN A 84 -7.35 6.39 6.75
C GLN A 84 -6.38 6.19 5.58
N TYR A 85 -5.42 5.27 5.66
CA TYR A 85 -4.42 5.02 4.62
C TYR A 85 -4.85 4.01 3.56
N ALA A 86 -6.07 3.49 3.64
CA ALA A 86 -6.58 2.52 2.66
C ALA A 86 -6.52 3.06 1.21
N LEU A 87 -6.79 4.35 1.01
CA LEU A 87 -6.72 4.99 -0.31
C LEU A 87 -5.29 5.08 -0.86
N GLU A 88 -4.29 5.26 0.01
CA GLU A 88 -2.88 5.30 -0.40
C GLU A 88 -2.35 3.91 -0.72
N ALA A 89 -2.74 2.91 0.06
CA ALA A 89 -2.44 1.52 -0.21
C ALA A 89 -2.93 1.07 -1.60
N PHE A 90 -4.09 1.55 -2.05
CA PHE A 90 -4.59 1.27 -3.41
C PHE A 90 -3.72 1.87 -4.51
N LYS A 91 -3.00 2.96 -4.25
CA LYS A 91 -2.12 3.61 -5.25
C LYS A 91 -0.87 2.80 -5.55
N VAL A 92 -0.36 2.04 -4.59
CA VAL A 92 0.87 1.23 -4.71
C VAL A 92 0.61 -0.23 -5.06
N ASN A 93 -0.57 -0.53 -5.64
CA ASN A 93 -0.92 -1.84 -6.17
C ASN A 93 -0.91 -2.95 -5.10
N SER A 94 -1.41 -2.63 -3.90
CA SER A 94 -1.58 -3.63 -2.86
C SER A 94 -2.68 -4.64 -3.21
N ILE A 95 -2.47 -5.87 -2.79
CA ILE A 95 -3.49 -6.93 -2.93
C ILE A 95 -4.64 -6.69 -1.97
N ASP A 96 -4.31 -6.39 -0.71
CA ASP A 96 -5.31 -6.19 0.34
C ASP A 96 -4.75 -5.27 1.44
N TYR A 97 -5.65 -4.88 2.35
CA TYR A 97 -5.41 -3.97 3.46
C TYR A 97 -6.05 -4.56 4.71
N LEU A 98 -5.26 -4.83 5.74
CA LEU A 98 -5.69 -5.48 6.96
C LEU A 98 -5.55 -4.54 8.15
N LEU A 99 -6.63 -4.35 8.89
CA LEU A 99 -6.60 -3.58 10.14
C LEU A 99 -6.12 -4.42 11.32
N LYS A 100 -5.24 -3.86 12.13
CA LYS A 100 -4.85 -4.44 13.42
C LYS A 100 -5.98 -4.20 14.47
N PRO A 101 -6.28 -5.15 15.35
CA PRO A 101 -5.62 -6.46 15.50
C PRO A 101 -5.99 -7.43 14.36
N LEU A 102 -4.99 -8.11 13.82
CA LEU A 102 -5.17 -9.04 12.72
C LEU A 102 -6.05 -10.21 13.14
N LYS A 103 -7.04 -10.54 12.29
CA LYS A 103 -7.92 -11.69 12.46
C LYS A 103 -7.57 -12.77 11.44
N GLU A 104 -7.62 -14.03 11.87
CA GLU A 104 -7.35 -15.17 10.99
C GLU A 104 -8.20 -15.16 9.71
N ALA A 105 -9.50 -14.84 9.83
CA ALA A 105 -10.40 -14.79 8.69
C ALA A 105 -10.01 -13.72 7.65
N ASP A 106 -9.54 -12.55 8.10
CA ASP A 106 -9.10 -11.46 7.22
C ASP A 106 -7.77 -11.81 6.54
N LEU A 107 -6.83 -12.39 7.30
CA LEU A 107 -5.56 -12.87 6.76
C LEU A 107 -5.79 -13.97 5.72
N LYS A 108 -6.67 -14.95 6.03
CA LYS A 108 -7.03 -16.02 5.09
C LYS A 108 -7.61 -15.46 3.79
N ARG A 109 -8.54 -14.51 3.87
CA ARG A 109 -9.11 -13.84 2.70
C ARG A 109 -8.02 -13.17 1.84
N ALA A 110 -7.07 -12.46 2.46
CA ALA A 110 -5.99 -11.78 1.77
C ALA A 110 -5.02 -12.76 1.09
N VAL A 111 -4.65 -13.85 1.78
CA VAL A 111 -3.81 -14.92 1.22
C VAL A 111 -4.51 -15.66 0.07
N ASP A 112 -5.81 -15.94 0.19
CA ASP A 112 -6.60 -16.56 -0.87
C ASP A 112 -6.72 -15.64 -2.09
N LYS A 113 -6.75 -14.31 -1.89
CA LYS A 113 -6.71 -13.32 -2.97
C LYS A 113 -5.35 -13.33 -3.67
N TRP A 114 -4.25 -13.36 -2.91
CA TRP A 114 -2.90 -13.50 -3.45
C TRP A 114 -2.76 -14.78 -4.30
N ARG A 115 -3.24 -15.93 -3.80
CA ARG A 115 -3.19 -17.19 -4.56
C ARG A 115 -3.92 -17.10 -5.89
N ARG A 116 -5.09 -16.45 -5.92
CA ARG A 116 -5.86 -16.26 -7.16
C ARG A 116 -5.12 -15.40 -8.16
N ILE A 117 -4.49 -14.32 -7.73
CA ILE A 117 -3.71 -13.42 -8.60
C ILE A 117 -2.48 -14.14 -9.13
N ASN A 118 -1.80 -14.93 -8.29
CA ASN A 118 -0.57 -15.64 -8.66
C ASN A 118 -0.85 -16.83 -9.61
N ASN A 119 -2.06 -17.40 -9.58
CA ASN A 119 -2.50 -18.47 -10.49
C ASN A 119 -3.03 -17.93 -11.84
N VAL A 120 -3.41 -16.65 -11.91
CA VAL A 120 -3.79 -15.96 -13.15
C VAL A 120 -2.56 -15.20 -13.64
N GLU A 121 -1.75 -15.89 -14.46
CA GLU A 121 -0.58 -15.42 -15.23
C GLU A 121 0.15 -14.16 -14.73
N ARG A 122 1.37 -14.36 -14.24
CA ARG A 122 2.41 -13.34 -13.92
C ARG A 122 2.55 -12.20 -14.96
N THR A 123 2.04 -12.39 -16.18
CA THR A 123 2.24 -11.48 -17.31
C THR A 123 1.33 -10.24 -17.28
N GLU A 124 0.11 -10.34 -16.78
CA GLU A 124 -0.81 -9.18 -16.73
C GLU A 124 -0.58 -8.30 -15.49
N TYR A 125 -0.12 -8.89 -14.38
CA TYR A 125 0.15 -8.15 -13.15
C TYR A 125 1.32 -7.16 -13.34
N ASN A 126 2.44 -7.62 -13.90
CA ASN A 126 3.62 -6.79 -14.15
C ASN A 126 3.35 -5.62 -15.12
N SER A 127 2.44 -5.77 -16.09
CA SER A 127 2.09 -4.68 -17.01
C SER A 127 1.31 -3.55 -16.31
N ASN A 128 0.53 -3.86 -15.28
CA ASN A 128 -0.23 -2.89 -14.51
C ASN A 128 0.63 -2.17 -13.47
N VAL A 129 1.62 -2.86 -12.87
CA VAL A 129 2.60 -2.26 -11.93
C VAL A 129 3.44 -1.19 -12.62
N ASN A 130 4.04 -1.52 -13.76
CA ASN A 130 4.87 -0.57 -14.53
C ASN A 130 4.08 0.66 -15.01
N ARG A 131 2.78 0.52 -15.26
CA ARG A 131 1.92 1.62 -15.66
C ARG A 131 1.61 2.56 -14.49
N LEU A 132 1.43 2.03 -13.28
CA LEU A 132 1.15 2.81 -12.08
C LEU A 132 2.41 3.51 -11.51
N VAL A 133 3.58 2.88 -11.60
CA VAL A 133 4.86 3.51 -11.27
C VAL A 133 5.17 4.67 -12.24
N ALA A 134 4.87 4.51 -13.54
CA ALA A 134 4.99 5.59 -14.52
C ALA A 134 3.99 6.74 -14.25
N GLU A 135 2.78 6.44 -13.75
CA GLU A 135 1.77 7.41 -13.36
C GLU A 135 2.10 8.09 -12.00
N ARG A 136 2.87 7.46 -11.11
CA ARG A 136 3.36 8.04 -9.85
C ARG A 136 4.43 9.13 -10.07
N ASN A 137 5.23 9.01 -11.12
CA ASN A 137 6.18 10.05 -11.55
C ASN A 137 5.50 11.20 -12.33
N SER A 138 4.25 11.03 -12.75
CA SER A 138 3.40 12.14 -13.14
C SER A 138 2.66 12.61 -11.89
N LYS A 139 2.89 13.88 -11.47
CA LYS A 139 2.13 14.56 -10.41
C LYS A 139 0.66 14.13 -10.50
N SER A 140 0.08 13.73 -9.37
CA SER A 140 -1.33 13.33 -9.30
C SER A 140 -2.21 14.33 -10.06
N ASP A 141 -2.67 13.93 -11.23
CA ASP A 141 -3.43 14.83 -12.12
C ASP A 141 -4.90 14.98 -11.69
N ILE A 142 -5.29 14.37 -10.58
CA ILE A 142 -6.69 14.37 -10.11
C ILE A 142 -6.72 14.56 -8.59
N PHE A 143 -7.51 15.58 -8.16
CA PHE A 143 -7.92 15.79 -6.78
C PHE A 143 -9.35 15.31 -6.60
N LEU A 144 -9.60 14.56 -5.54
CA LEU A 144 -10.96 14.17 -5.15
C LEU A 144 -11.50 15.22 -4.17
N VAL A 145 -12.52 15.96 -4.58
CA VAL A 145 -13.16 16.99 -3.76
C VAL A 145 -14.55 16.54 -3.32
N HIS A 146 -14.86 16.80 -2.05
CA HIS A 146 -16.18 16.50 -1.49
C HIS A 146 -17.10 17.71 -1.69
N VAL A 147 -18.18 17.51 -2.45
CA VAL A 147 -19.21 18.52 -2.65
C VAL A 147 -20.55 17.94 -2.18
N LYS A 148 -21.00 18.36 -1.00
CA LYS A 148 -22.17 17.77 -0.30
C LYS A 148 -21.99 16.25 -0.13
N ASP A 149 -22.87 15.45 -0.74
CA ASP A 149 -22.86 13.98 -0.64
C ASP A 149 -22.13 13.28 -1.81
N LYS A 150 -21.38 14.03 -2.62
CA LYS A 150 -20.71 13.50 -3.82
C LYS A 150 -19.20 13.77 -3.76
N ILE A 151 -18.44 12.81 -4.25
CA ILE A 151 -17.00 12.97 -4.51
C ILE A 151 -16.83 13.27 -6.00
N ILE A 152 -16.21 14.42 -6.30
CA ILE A 152 -15.99 14.90 -7.68
C ILE A 152 -14.50 14.85 -7.97
N PRO A 153 -14.05 14.13 -9.02
CA PRO A 153 -12.66 14.17 -9.45
C PRO A 153 -12.37 15.46 -10.22
N LEU A 154 -11.44 16.27 -9.69
CA LEU A 154 -10.92 17.46 -10.36
C LEU A 154 -9.52 17.18 -10.90
N LYS A 155 -9.32 17.40 -12.20
CA LYS A 155 -7.97 17.30 -12.79
C LYS A 155 -7.14 18.50 -12.37
N THR A 156 -5.87 18.29 -12.02
CA THR A 156 -4.92 19.35 -11.64
C THR A 156 -4.89 20.50 -12.64
N ARG A 157 -4.95 20.21 -13.94
CA ARG A 157 -4.97 21.20 -15.02
C ARG A 157 -6.22 22.07 -15.06
N ASP A 158 -7.31 21.62 -14.43
CA ASP A 158 -8.58 22.33 -14.38
C ASP A 158 -8.70 23.23 -13.13
N ILE A 159 -7.70 23.15 -12.21
CA ILE A 159 -7.62 23.93 -10.96
C ILE A 159 -6.74 25.16 -11.20
N VAL A 160 -7.27 26.34 -10.90
CA VAL A 160 -6.54 27.61 -11.01
C VAL A 160 -5.70 27.84 -9.77
N PHE A 161 -6.30 27.73 -8.59
CA PHE A 161 -5.62 27.84 -7.30
C PHE A 161 -6.44 27.20 -6.17
N PHE A 162 -5.77 26.98 -5.05
CA PHE A 162 -6.41 26.61 -3.79
C PHE A 162 -6.40 27.78 -2.83
N TYR A 163 -7.49 27.97 -2.13
CA TYR A 163 -7.61 28.96 -1.07
C TYR A 163 -7.95 28.25 0.24
N THR A 164 -7.21 28.57 1.30
CA THR A 164 -7.41 27.98 2.63
C THR A 164 -7.92 29.06 3.58
N CYS A 165 -9.08 28.82 4.19
CA CYS A 165 -9.66 29.69 5.21
C CYS A 165 -10.40 28.86 6.25
N ASN A 166 -10.19 29.14 7.55
CA ASN A 166 -10.84 28.45 8.66
C ASN A 166 -10.81 26.91 8.54
N GLU A 167 -9.61 26.36 8.33
CA GLU A 167 -9.37 24.91 8.18
C GLU A 167 -10.06 24.24 6.99
N ARG A 168 -10.61 25.02 6.08
CA ARG A 168 -11.20 24.51 4.83
C ARG A 168 -10.34 24.90 3.65
N VAL A 169 -10.13 23.94 2.77
CA VAL A 169 -9.46 24.15 1.49
C VAL A 169 -10.52 24.19 0.41
N THR A 170 -10.52 25.26 -0.40
CA THR A 170 -11.43 25.43 -1.52
C THR A 170 -10.62 25.44 -2.81
N ALA A 171 -10.99 24.60 -3.77
CA ALA A 171 -10.40 24.60 -5.11
C ALA A 171 -11.21 25.51 -6.04
N TYR A 172 -10.52 26.40 -6.73
CA TYR A 172 -11.07 27.25 -7.78
C TYR A 172 -10.71 26.67 -9.14
N ALA A 173 -11.72 26.29 -9.92
CA ALA A 173 -11.52 25.65 -11.21
C ALA A 173 -11.69 26.62 -12.39
N ASN A 174 -11.12 26.26 -13.56
CA ASN A 174 -11.17 27.06 -14.79
C ASN A 174 -12.58 27.28 -15.33
N ASP A 175 -13.54 26.45 -14.96
CA ASP A 175 -14.94 26.54 -15.33
C ASP A 175 -15.72 27.57 -14.50
N GLY A 176 -15.04 28.25 -13.55
CA GLY A 176 -15.62 29.23 -12.65
C GLY A 176 -16.33 28.65 -11.43
N HIS A 177 -16.29 27.33 -11.25
CA HIS A 177 -16.85 26.68 -10.08
C HIS A 177 -15.83 26.62 -8.92
N THR A 178 -16.35 26.55 -7.71
CA THR A 178 -15.60 26.34 -6.46
C THR A 178 -16.03 25.04 -5.81
N TYR A 179 -15.05 24.29 -5.35
CA TYR A 179 -15.22 22.96 -4.80
C TYR A 179 -14.61 22.84 -3.41
#